data_fe5210c52a3d878ba464f2ae98c8fb4a
#
_entry.id   fe5210c52a3d878ba464f2ae98c8fb4a
#
_cell.length_a   1.000
_cell.length_b   1.000
_cell.length_c   1.000
_cell.angle_alpha   90.00
_cell.angle_beta   90.00
_cell.angle_gamma   90.00
#
_symmetry.space_group_name_H-M   'P 1'
#
loop_
_entity.id
_entity.type
_entity.pdbx_description
1 polymer ?
#
loop_
_entity_poly.entity_id
_entity_poly.type
_entity_poly.pdbx_seq_one_letter_code
_entity_poly.pdbx_strand_id
1 'polypeptide(L)'
;MSKVSAKTIQVAVADLNGILRGKILPSKNAKKLKTKSIRLPLSALNVDLFGEDIENSPLVFESGDTDGYITPTERKPFKLTWLEKAPVFHPCWMFTDDDKSFLGDARHSLAKTLKGYREKGWTVTAATEMEFYLVNAQHGSLKPPINPKTNTQLVRADVLSTQDLNDFEDILNEIQEACIEAGINFESITSESGCGQFEVTLKHRNALLAADDALLFKVITKGVALKHRLTATFMAKPYLDQPGNGMHMHFSILDNEGQNIFSNDGDAGSNILKYAVGGCILAMKASTLIFAPFENSYERLTPKAHAPTGISWAYENRTAAIRIPMGNPLSKRIEHRVAGGDTNPYLVFTAVLGAALQGIEKKIDAPKPIQGDAYSLKLPRLAQNLSSAIDLFQNEDLIKQIFPKNLVTNLVLTKKQELKQFDKINSADKWKYYINSV
;
A
#
# COMPACT_ATOMS: atom_id res chain seq x y z
N MET A 1 -3.17 -32.25 -22.52
CA MET A 1 -2.26 -31.11 -22.70
C MET A 1 -1.09 -31.30 -21.76
N SER A 2 0.15 -31.46 -22.25
CA SER A 2 1.35 -31.60 -21.45
C SER A 2 1.53 -30.31 -20.64
N LYS A 3 1.64 -30.39 -19.30
CA LYS A 3 2.02 -29.28 -18.44
C LYS A 3 3.42 -28.83 -18.88
N VAL A 4 3.49 -27.81 -19.74
CA VAL A 4 4.77 -27.13 -20.02
C VAL A 4 5.20 -26.50 -18.70
N SER A 5 6.20 -27.08 -18.04
CA SER A 5 6.76 -26.50 -16.84
C SER A 5 7.37 -25.13 -17.20
N ALA A 6 7.11 -24.12 -16.41
CA ALA A 6 7.68 -22.80 -16.62
C ALA A 6 9.22 -22.90 -16.72
N LYS A 7 9.80 -22.33 -17.78
CA LYS A 7 11.27 -22.40 -18.03
C LYS A 7 12.06 -21.50 -17.09
N THR A 8 11.40 -20.51 -16.50
CA THR A 8 12.02 -19.52 -15.62
C THR A 8 11.20 -19.32 -14.36
N ILE A 9 11.89 -18.90 -13.30
CA ILE A 9 11.31 -18.36 -12.07
C ILE A 9 11.73 -16.91 -11.92
N GLN A 10 10.87 -16.12 -11.34
CA GLN A 10 11.14 -14.75 -10.97
C GLN A 10 11.12 -14.61 -9.45
N VAL A 11 12.10 -13.93 -8.90
CA VAL A 11 12.24 -13.68 -7.45
C VAL A 11 12.37 -12.19 -7.21
N ALA A 12 11.63 -11.63 -6.28
CA ALA A 12 11.72 -10.21 -5.99
C ALA A 12 11.33 -9.87 -4.55
N VAL A 13 11.86 -8.74 -4.10
CA VAL A 13 11.56 -8.04 -2.84
C VAL A 13 11.04 -6.65 -3.19
N ALA A 14 10.16 -6.07 -2.38
CA ALA A 14 9.68 -4.70 -2.57
C ALA A 14 10.69 -3.69 -1.99
N ASP A 15 11.04 -2.66 -2.75
CA ASP A 15 11.77 -1.51 -2.25
C ASP A 15 10.88 -0.56 -1.41
N LEU A 16 11.43 0.54 -0.91
CA LEU A 16 10.69 1.51 -0.09
C LEU A 16 9.56 2.20 -0.84
N ASN A 17 9.62 2.28 -2.17
CA ASN A 17 8.55 2.80 -3.02
C ASN A 17 7.48 1.74 -3.38
N GLY A 18 7.65 0.49 -2.92
CA GLY A 18 6.75 -0.62 -3.27
C GLY A 18 7.01 -1.22 -4.65
N ILE A 19 8.14 -0.90 -5.27
CA ILE A 19 8.54 -1.45 -6.58
C ILE A 19 9.30 -2.76 -6.35
N LEU A 20 8.97 -3.79 -7.13
CA LEU A 20 9.64 -5.09 -7.03
C LEU A 20 11.06 -5.06 -7.64
N ARG A 21 12.06 -5.39 -6.84
CA ARG A 21 13.47 -5.52 -7.23
C ARG A 21 13.89 -6.98 -7.15
N GLY A 22 14.48 -7.51 -8.21
CA GLY A 22 14.77 -8.96 -8.21
C GLY A 22 15.47 -9.48 -9.45
N LYS A 23 15.39 -10.80 -9.64
CA LYS A 23 16.08 -11.53 -10.71
C LYS A 23 15.18 -12.57 -11.37
N ILE A 24 15.46 -12.87 -12.63
CA ILE A 24 14.90 -14.02 -13.35
C ILE A 24 15.96 -15.11 -13.37
N LEU A 25 15.57 -16.33 -12.99
CA LEU A 25 16.44 -17.47 -12.95
C LEU A 25 15.87 -18.60 -13.83
N PRO A 26 16.71 -19.42 -14.48
CA PRO A 26 16.26 -20.69 -15.07
C PRO A 26 15.62 -21.60 -14.01
N SER A 27 14.52 -22.28 -14.31
CA SER A 27 13.80 -23.11 -13.33
C SER A 27 14.68 -24.23 -12.73
N LYS A 28 15.67 -24.74 -13.47
CA LYS A 28 16.66 -25.70 -12.95
C LYS A 28 17.47 -25.16 -11.74
N ASN A 29 17.52 -23.85 -11.57
CA ASN A 29 18.20 -23.16 -10.47
C ASN A 29 17.29 -22.89 -9.27
N ALA A 30 16.04 -23.38 -9.25
CA ALA A 30 15.09 -23.18 -8.15
C ALA A 30 15.64 -23.64 -6.78
N LYS A 31 16.55 -24.63 -6.76
CA LYS A 31 17.24 -25.05 -5.52
C LYS A 31 18.00 -23.92 -4.82
N LYS A 32 18.45 -22.89 -5.55
CA LYS A 32 19.12 -21.70 -4.99
C LYS A 32 18.25 -20.90 -4.04
N LEU A 33 16.91 -20.99 -4.16
CA LEU A 33 15.95 -20.37 -3.25
C LEU A 33 16.10 -20.87 -1.79
N LYS A 34 16.61 -22.10 -1.61
CA LYS A 34 16.77 -22.74 -0.29
C LYS A 34 18.20 -22.63 0.27
N THR A 35 19.14 -22.08 -0.49
CA THR A 35 20.58 -22.13 -0.16
C THR A 35 21.20 -20.76 0.09
N LYS A 36 20.39 -19.71 0.31
CA LYS A 36 20.85 -18.33 0.52
C LYS A 36 21.77 -17.80 -0.60
N SER A 37 21.67 -18.40 -1.80
CA SER A 37 22.59 -18.13 -2.92
C SER A 37 22.08 -17.05 -3.88
N ILE A 38 20.90 -16.46 -3.61
CA ILE A 38 20.37 -15.37 -4.42
C ILE A 38 20.68 -14.07 -3.71
N ARG A 39 21.69 -13.38 -4.22
CA ARG A 39 22.27 -12.17 -3.64
C ARG A 39 21.74 -10.93 -4.33
N LEU A 40 21.51 -9.86 -3.58
CA LEU A 40 21.24 -8.50 -4.05
C LEU A 40 21.95 -7.53 -3.10
N PRO A 41 22.47 -6.39 -3.58
CA PRO A 41 22.95 -5.36 -2.67
C PRO A 41 21.80 -4.87 -1.78
N LEU A 42 22.10 -4.57 -0.51
CA LEU A 42 21.09 -4.05 0.43
C LEU A 42 20.50 -2.73 -0.05
N SER A 43 21.28 -1.95 -0.78
CA SER A 43 20.87 -0.69 -1.42
C SER A 43 19.77 -0.86 -2.47
N ALA A 44 19.63 -2.06 -3.08
CA ALA A 44 18.59 -2.31 -4.06
C ALA A 44 17.16 -2.06 -3.53
N LEU A 45 16.96 -2.11 -2.19
CA LEU A 45 15.68 -1.75 -1.57
C LEU A 45 15.57 -0.27 -1.21
N ASN A 46 16.61 0.52 -1.48
CA ASN A 46 16.70 1.94 -1.17
C ASN A 46 17.17 2.74 -2.40
N VAL A 47 16.53 2.53 -3.52
CA VAL A 47 16.66 3.37 -4.71
C VAL A 47 15.49 4.35 -4.80
N ASP A 48 15.67 5.47 -5.51
CA ASP A 48 14.59 6.42 -5.72
C ASP A 48 13.61 5.98 -6.82
N LEU A 49 12.59 6.79 -7.07
CA LEU A 49 11.58 6.52 -8.09
C LEU A 49 12.15 6.45 -9.52
N PHE A 50 13.31 7.07 -9.76
CA PHE A 50 14.02 7.05 -11.03
C PHE A 50 14.91 5.83 -11.19
N GLY A 51 15.06 5.02 -10.11
CA GLY A 51 15.91 3.83 -10.08
C GLY A 51 17.37 4.14 -9.77
N GLU A 52 17.66 5.33 -9.23
CA GLU A 52 19.01 5.77 -8.92
C GLU A 52 19.38 5.50 -7.46
N ASP A 53 20.66 5.31 -7.19
CA ASP A 53 21.22 5.20 -5.85
C ASP A 53 21.00 6.51 -5.08
N ILE A 54 20.78 6.40 -3.77
CA ILE A 54 20.52 7.55 -2.92
C ILE A 54 21.84 8.23 -2.53
N GLU A 55 21.96 9.53 -2.83
CA GLU A 55 23.06 10.36 -2.39
C GLU A 55 23.25 10.26 -0.86
N ASN A 56 24.46 9.99 -0.41
CA ASN A 56 24.81 9.82 1.02
C ASN A 56 24.05 8.67 1.73
N SER A 57 23.59 7.65 0.98
CA SER A 57 23.02 6.47 1.58
C SER A 57 24.06 5.73 2.44
N PRO A 58 23.77 5.43 3.73
CA PRO A 58 24.65 4.60 4.53
C PRO A 58 24.86 3.20 3.95
N LEU A 59 23.88 2.70 3.17
CA LEU A 59 23.94 1.39 2.53
C LEU A 59 24.95 1.32 1.38
N VAL A 60 25.28 2.44 0.74
CA VAL A 60 26.27 2.50 -0.35
C VAL A 60 27.60 3.01 0.17
N PHE A 61 27.61 4.17 0.81
CA PHE A 61 28.84 4.92 1.09
C PHE A 61 29.50 4.52 2.41
N GLU A 62 28.76 4.04 3.41
CA GLU A 62 29.34 3.59 4.68
C GLU A 62 29.61 2.08 4.69
N SER A 63 28.73 1.27 4.09
CA SER A 63 28.87 -0.19 4.08
C SER A 63 29.64 -0.74 2.87
N GLY A 64 29.92 0.10 1.85
CA GLY A 64 30.52 -0.33 0.60
C GLY A 64 29.58 -1.17 -0.26
N ASP A 65 28.28 -0.86 -0.23
CA ASP A 65 27.23 -1.54 -1.00
C ASP A 65 27.19 -3.06 -0.78
N THR A 66 27.23 -3.46 0.48
CA THR A 66 27.26 -4.87 0.87
C THR A 66 26.04 -5.63 0.40
N ASP A 67 26.27 -6.82 -0.14
CA ASP A 67 25.21 -7.76 -0.50
C ASP A 67 24.48 -8.31 0.73
N GLY A 68 23.17 -8.45 0.61
CA GLY A 68 22.37 -9.38 1.40
C GLY A 68 21.98 -10.59 0.55
N TYR A 69 21.12 -11.46 1.10
CA TYR A 69 20.50 -12.53 0.33
C TYR A 69 18.98 -12.47 0.48
N ILE A 70 18.28 -12.98 -0.54
CA ILE A 70 16.82 -13.08 -0.53
C ILE A 70 16.37 -14.53 -0.44
N THR A 71 15.31 -14.76 0.33
CA THR A 71 14.62 -16.05 0.45
C THR A 71 13.13 -15.88 0.21
N PRO A 72 12.43 -16.93 -0.25
CA PRO A 72 10.98 -16.88 -0.37
C PRO A 72 10.31 -16.56 0.97
N THR A 73 9.23 -15.80 0.88
CA THR A 73 8.29 -15.64 1.99
C THR A 73 7.51 -16.94 2.22
N GLU A 74 6.63 -16.97 3.21
CA GLU A 74 5.69 -18.06 3.46
C GLU A 74 4.58 -18.17 2.42
N ARG A 75 4.47 -17.22 1.49
CA ARG A 75 3.49 -17.28 0.40
C ARG A 75 3.85 -18.38 -0.61
N LYS A 76 2.83 -19.08 -1.09
CA LYS A 76 3.02 -20.03 -2.19
C LYS A 76 3.45 -19.28 -3.45
N PRO A 77 4.39 -19.83 -4.23
CA PRO A 77 4.73 -19.27 -5.54
C PRO A 77 3.53 -19.43 -6.49
N PHE A 78 3.40 -18.49 -7.43
CA PHE A 78 2.29 -18.46 -8.39
C PHE A 78 2.78 -18.07 -9.79
N LYS A 79 1.98 -18.37 -10.82
CA LYS A 79 2.30 -18.03 -12.20
C LYS A 79 1.90 -16.59 -12.51
N LEU A 80 2.76 -15.89 -13.24
CA LEU A 80 2.44 -14.58 -13.82
C LEU A 80 1.63 -14.80 -15.12
N THR A 81 0.34 -15.07 -14.98
CA THR A 81 -0.56 -15.52 -16.05
C THR A 81 -0.75 -14.51 -17.18
N TRP A 82 -0.51 -13.24 -16.93
CA TRP A 82 -0.55 -12.17 -17.93
C TRP A 82 0.68 -12.10 -18.83
N LEU A 83 1.74 -12.84 -18.51
CA LEU A 83 2.95 -12.94 -19.36
C LEU A 83 2.88 -14.18 -20.23
N GLU A 84 3.28 -14.05 -21.50
CA GLU A 84 3.21 -15.14 -22.50
C GLU A 84 3.90 -16.43 -22.05
N LYS A 85 5.04 -16.33 -21.39
CA LYS A 85 5.79 -17.49 -20.88
C LYS A 85 5.41 -17.89 -19.45
N ALA A 86 4.51 -17.16 -18.82
CA ALA A 86 3.97 -17.41 -17.48
C ALA A 86 5.03 -17.94 -16.48
N PRO A 87 6.12 -17.18 -16.20
CA PRO A 87 7.12 -17.60 -15.22
C PRO A 87 6.48 -17.76 -13.85
N VAL A 88 7.09 -18.61 -13.00
CA VAL A 88 6.66 -18.74 -11.60
C VAL A 88 7.31 -17.64 -10.77
N PHE A 89 6.50 -16.85 -10.09
CA PHE A 89 6.94 -15.79 -9.20
C PHE A 89 7.05 -16.29 -7.76
N HIS A 90 8.15 -15.94 -7.11
CA HIS A 90 8.41 -16.20 -5.69
C HIS A 90 8.58 -14.85 -4.99
N PRO A 91 7.58 -14.38 -4.21
CA PRO A 91 7.76 -13.25 -3.33
C PRO A 91 8.85 -13.57 -2.30
N CYS A 92 9.80 -12.67 -2.13
CA CYS A 92 10.92 -12.83 -1.22
C CYS A 92 11.00 -11.69 -0.21
N TRP A 93 11.83 -11.87 0.80
CA TRP A 93 12.30 -10.86 1.73
C TRP A 93 13.82 -10.95 1.90
N MET A 94 14.42 -9.87 2.42
CA MET A 94 15.87 -9.72 2.43
C MET A 94 16.48 -9.92 3.82
N PHE A 95 17.62 -10.57 3.84
CA PHE A 95 18.44 -10.81 5.04
C PHE A 95 19.86 -10.31 4.83
N THR A 96 20.51 -9.94 5.92
CA THR A 96 21.94 -9.63 5.96
C THR A 96 22.79 -10.91 5.99
N ASP A 97 24.07 -10.80 5.72
CA ASP A 97 24.98 -11.96 5.67
C ASP A 97 25.10 -12.72 7.00
N ASP A 98 24.86 -12.06 8.12
CA ASP A 98 24.83 -12.67 9.46
C ASP A 98 23.46 -13.25 9.83
N ASP A 99 22.64 -13.56 8.82
CA ASP A 99 21.31 -14.19 8.96
C ASP A 99 20.27 -13.35 9.72
N LYS A 100 20.48 -12.07 9.88
CA LYS A 100 19.48 -11.19 10.49
C LYS A 100 18.51 -10.63 9.46
N SER A 101 17.28 -10.37 9.89
CA SER A 101 16.30 -9.64 9.11
C SER A 101 16.84 -8.27 8.73
N PHE A 102 16.89 -7.94 7.44
CA PHE A 102 17.25 -6.60 7.02
C PHE A 102 16.10 -5.65 7.29
N LEU A 103 16.20 -4.85 8.34
CA LEU A 103 15.13 -3.94 8.76
C LEU A 103 14.92 -2.73 7.81
N GLY A 104 15.72 -2.59 6.76
CA GLY A 104 15.47 -1.71 5.61
C GLY A 104 14.43 -2.28 4.64
N ASP A 105 14.15 -3.57 4.70
CA ASP A 105 13.01 -4.20 4.01
C ASP A 105 11.71 -3.88 4.76
N ALA A 106 10.78 -3.19 4.08
CA ALA A 106 9.52 -2.74 4.66
C ALA A 106 8.68 -3.91 5.19
N ARG A 107 8.75 -5.11 4.57
CA ARG A 107 8.04 -6.30 5.03
C ARG A 107 8.56 -6.79 6.38
N HIS A 108 9.88 -6.76 6.61
CA HIS A 108 10.48 -7.06 7.91
C HIS A 108 10.09 -6.05 8.99
N SER A 109 9.96 -4.77 8.61
CA SER A 109 9.46 -3.73 9.53
C SER A 109 8.04 -4.05 10.01
N LEU A 110 7.14 -4.42 9.10
CA LEU A 110 5.78 -4.86 9.45
C LEU A 110 5.81 -6.13 10.32
N ALA A 111 6.59 -7.13 9.95
CA ALA A 111 6.73 -8.37 10.73
C ALA A 111 7.20 -8.11 12.17
N LYS A 112 8.10 -7.13 12.37
CA LYS A 112 8.54 -6.66 13.69
C LYS A 112 7.39 -6.02 14.48
N THR A 113 6.60 -5.15 13.85
CA THR A 113 5.42 -4.54 14.48
C THR A 113 4.41 -5.61 14.91
N LEU A 114 4.13 -6.58 14.04
CA LEU A 114 3.21 -7.68 14.33
C LEU A 114 3.74 -8.62 15.43
N LYS A 115 5.07 -8.70 15.62
CA LYS A 115 5.65 -9.43 16.74
C LYS A 115 5.21 -8.83 18.08
N GLY A 116 5.14 -7.50 18.21
CA GLY A 116 4.64 -6.83 19.42
C GLY A 116 3.21 -7.21 19.80
N TYR A 117 2.34 -7.45 18.80
CA TYR A 117 1.00 -7.98 19.04
C TYR A 117 1.05 -9.45 19.53
N ARG A 118 1.85 -10.30 18.84
CA ARG A 118 1.98 -11.73 19.25
C ARG A 118 2.52 -11.91 20.64
N GLU A 119 3.41 -11.05 21.10
CA GLU A 119 3.94 -11.08 22.48
C GLU A 119 2.86 -10.80 23.53
N LYS A 120 1.73 -10.21 23.14
CA LYS A 120 0.53 -10.01 23.97
C LYS A 120 -0.51 -11.13 23.78
N GLY A 121 -0.21 -12.15 22.99
CA GLY A 121 -1.18 -13.19 22.64
C GLY A 121 -2.22 -12.73 21.61
N TRP A 122 -1.92 -11.70 20.81
CA TRP A 122 -2.87 -11.13 19.86
C TRP A 122 -2.48 -11.41 18.40
N THR A 123 -3.50 -11.54 17.56
CA THR A 123 -3.37 -11.64 16.11
C THR A 123 -4.09 -10.48 15.46
N VAL A 124 -3.43 -9.82 14.50
CA VAL A 124 -4.06 -8.75 13.73
C VAL A 124 -4.59 -9.33 12.41
N THR A 125 -5.88 -9.12 12.18
CA THR A 125 -6.56 -9.40 10.90
C THR A 125 -6.80 -8.09 10.18
N ALA A 126 -6.49 -8.02 8.89
CA ALA A 126 -6.62 -6.81 8.10
C ALA A 126 -7.12 -7.09 6.67
N ALA A 127 -7.67 -6.05 6.05
CA ALA A 127 -8.10 -5.99 4.65
C ALA A 127 -7.76 -4.63 4.06
N THR A 128 -7.78 -4.52 2.73
CA THR A 128 -7.64 -3.24 2.04
C THR A 128 -8.73 -3.05 0.99
N GLU A 129 -9.18 -1.81 0.84
CA GLU A 129 -9.90 -1.32 -0.32
C GLU A 129 -8.89 -0.60 -1.20
N MET A 130 -8.78 -1.01 -2.46
CA MET A 130 -7.72 -0.58 -3.38
C MET A 130 -8.34 0.11 -4.59
N GLU A 131 -8.22 1.43 -4.67
CA GLU A 131 -8.69 2.21 -5.80
C GLU A 131 -7.60 2.35 -6.87
N PHE A 132 -7.98 2.26 -8.13
CA PHE A 132 -7.09 2.44 -9.28
C PHE A 132 -7.86 2.95 -10.50
N TYR A 133 -7.13 3.58 -11.43
CA TYR A 133 -7.66 3.92 -12.74
C TYR A 133 -7.12 2.98 -13.81
N LEU A 134 -7.97 2.59 -14.73
CA LEU A 134 -7.57 2.18 -16.07
C LEU A 134 -7.49 3.43 -16.94
N VAL A 135 -6.38 3.63 -17.62
CA VAL A 135 -6.13 4.83 -18.43
C VAL A 135 -5.54 4.47 -19.79
N ASN A 136 -5.71 5.37 -20.75
CA ASN A 136 -4.98 5.36 -22.00
C ASN A 136 -3.82 6.38 -21.89
N ALA A 137 -2.61 5.86 -21.69
CA ALA A 137 -1.39 6.66 -21.53
C ALA A 137 -0.54 6.69 -22.82
N GLN A 138 -1.17 6.68 -23.98
CA GLN A 138 -0.47 6.65 -25.27
C GLN A 138 -0.13 8.07 -25.76
N HIS A 139 0.94 8.17 -26.56
CA HIS A 139 1.38 9.39 -27.23
C HIS A 139 1.63 10.59 -26.31
N GLY A 140 2.09 10.33 -25.07
CA GLY A 140 2.49 11.40 -24.13
C GLY A 140 1.32 12.19 -23.54
N SER A 141 0.10 11.67 -23.61
CA SER A 141 -1.10 12.21 -22.95
C SER A 141 -1.77 11.18 -22.07
N LEU A 142 -2.29 11.62 -20.93
CA LEU A 142 -3.08 10.80 -20.02
C LEU A 142 -4.56 11.06 -20.30
N LYS A 143 -5.26 10.03 -20.77
CA LYS A 143 -6.69 10.10 -21.11
C LYS A 143 -7.48 8.98 -20.44
N PRO A 144 -8.78 9.17 -20.17
CA PRO A 144 -9.66 8.07 -19.78
C PRO A 144 -9.59 6.91 -20.77
N PRO A 145 -9.91 5.67 -20.37
CA PRO A 145 -9.82 4.52 -21.25
C PRO A 145 -10.88 4.56 -22.35
N ILE A 146 -10.62 3.82 -23.42
CA ILE A 146 -11.65 3.48 -24.40
C ILE A 146 -12.49 2.35 -23.82
N ASN A 147 -13.82 2.50 -23.85
CA ASN A 147 -14.75 1.47 -23.44
C ASN A 147 -14.61 0.26 -24.39
N PRO A 148 -14.27 -0.93 -23.88
CA PRO A 148 -14.01 -2.12 -24.72
C PRO A 148 -15.23 -2.59 -25.52
N LYS A 149 -16.45 -2.35 -25.05
CA LYS A 149 -17.69 -2.82 -25.70
C LYS A 149 -18.19 -1.85 -26.77
N THR A 150 -18.03 -0.54 -26.56
CA THR A 150 -18.55 0.49 -27.48
C THR A 150 -17.47 1.08 -28.38
N ASN A 151 -16.20 0.84 -28.10
CA ASN A 151 -15.04 1.41 -28.78
C ASN A 151 -15.03 2.95 -28.77
N THR A 152 -15.63 3.56 -27.75
CA THR A 152 -15.68 5.02 -27.56
C THR A 152 -14.90 5.42 -26.32
N GLN A 153 -14.29 6.61 -26.34
CA GLN A 153 -13.60 7.13 -25.14
C GLN A 153 -14.62 7.45 -24.05
N LEU A 154 -14.32 7.04 -22.81
CA LEU A 154 -15.12 7.46 -21.66
C LEU A 154 -15.02 8.96 -21.47
N VAL A 155 -16.19 9.61 -21.26
CA VAL A 155 -16.29 11.05 -21.03
C VAL A 155 -16.93 11.38 -19.65
N ARG A 156 -17.44 10.37 -18.97
CA ARG A 156 -18.02 10.49 -17.63
C ARG A 156 -17.79 9.19 -16.84
N ALA A 157 -17.89 9.31 -15.55
CA ALA A 157 -17.99 8.19 -14.62
C ALA A 157 -19.44 8.02 -14.15
N ASP A 158 -19.77 6.81 -13.68
CA ASP A 158 -21.05 6.51 -13.07
C ASP A 158 -20.80 5.62 -11.85
N VAL A 159 -20.79 6.24 -10.66
CA VAL A 159 -20.42 5.56 -9.40
C VAL A 159 -21.37 4.41 -9.10
N LEU A 160 -20.82 3.27 -8.72
CA LEU A 160 -21.54 2.02 -8.46
C LEU A 160 -22.31 1.47 -9.67
N SER A 161 -21.95 1.89 -10.88
CA SER A 161 -22.55 1.44 -12.14
C SER A 161 -22.18 -0.02 -12.42
N THR A 162 -23.19 -0.89 -12.46
CA THR A 162 -22.98 -2.27 -12.93
C THR A 162 -22.72 -2.33 -14.42
N GLN A 163 -23.14 -1.31 -15.18
CA GLN A 163 -22.85 -1.21 -16.62
C GLN A 163 -21.36 -1.01 -16.87
N ASP A 164 -20.70 -0.13 -16.09
CA ASP A 164 -19.26 0.09 -16.21
C ASP A 164 -18.48 -1.20 -15.86
N LEU A 165 -18.94 -1.97 -14.86
CA LEU A 165 -18.36 -3.27 -14.55
C LEU A 165 -18.52 -4.26 -15.71
N ASN A 166 -19.71 -4.30 -16.36
CA ASN A 166 -19.97 -5.16 -17.52
C ASN A 166 -19.14 -4.74 -18.75
N ASP A 167 -18.95 -3.45 -18.95
CA ASP A 167 -18.16 -2.92 -20.08
C ASP A 167 -16.69 -3.32 -19.99
N PHE A 168 -16.15 -3.41 -18.77
CA PHE A 168 -14.78 -3.81 -18.50
C PHE A 168 -14.65 -5.26 -17.98
N GLU A 169 -15.67 -6.12 -18.16
CA GLU A 169 -15.72 -7.45 -17.57
C GLU A 169 -14.49 -8.32 -17.88
N ASP A 170 -14.00 -8.30 -19.14
CA ASP A 170 -12.89 -9.14 -19.56
C ASP A 170 -11.60 -8.85 -18.78
N ILE A 171 -11.28 -7.57 -18.59
CA ILE A 171 -10.09 -7.20 -17.84
C ILE A 171 -10.28 -7.38 -16.34
N LEU A 172 -11.45 -7.05 -15.78
CA LEU A 172 -11.74 -7.20 -14.36
C LEU A 172 -11.75 -8.67 -13.93
N ASN A 173 -12.34 -9.56 -14.74
CA ASN A 173 -12.32 -11.01 -14.51
C ASN A 173 -10.90 -11.56 -14.62
N GLU A 174 -10.10 -11.14 -15.61
CA GLU A 174 -8.72 -11.62 -15.72
C GLU A 174 -7.84 -11.14 -14.54
N ILE A 175 -8.04 -9.92 -14.02
CA ILE A 175 -7.40 -9.45 -12.80
C ILE A 175 -7.79 -10.38 -11.63
N GLN A 176 -9.07 -10.69 -11.48
CA GLN A 176 -9.55 -11.58 -10.41
C GLN A 176 -8.95 -12.99 -10.53
N GLU A 177 -8.94 -13.58 -11.71
CA GLU A 177 -8.36 -14.91 -11.95
C GLU A 177 -6.85 -14.94 -11.63
N ALA A 178 -6.10 -13.93 -12.07
CA ALA A 178 -4.68 -13.80 -11.76
C ALA A 178 -4.42 -13.61 -10.26
N CYS A 179 -5.29 -12.90 -9.57
CA CYS A 179 -5.26 -12.76 -8.11
C CYS A 179 -5.55 -14.09 -7.40
N ILE A 180 -6.55 -14.86 -7.85
CA ILE A 180 -6.86 -16.19 -7.32
C ILE A 180 -5.66 -17.14 -7.49
N GLU A 181 -4.99 -17.14 -8.64
CA GLU A 181 -3.74 -17.89 -8.87
C GLU A 181 -2.64 -17.50 -7.87
N ALA A 182 -2.59 -16.22 -7.48
CA ALA A 182 -1.66 -15.71 -6.46
C ALA A 182 -2.14 -15.94 -5.01
N GLY A 183 -3.30 -16.57 -4.81
CA GLY A 183 -3.91 -16.80 -3.50
C GLY A 183 -4.47 -15.52 -2.86
N ILE A 184 -4.88 -14.57 -3.68
CA ILE A 184 -5.54 -13.32 -3.28
C ILE A 184 -7.03 -13.43 -3.61
N ASN A 185 -7.90 -13.22 -2.63
CA ASN A 185 -9.33 -13.30 -2.82
C ASN A 185 -9.96 -11.90 -2.74
N PHE A 186 -10.91 -11.64 -3.62
CA PHE A 186 -11.75 -10.44 -3.59
C PHE A 186 -12.97 -10.64 -2.69
N GLU A 187 -13.40 -9.56 -2.06
CA GLU A 187 -14.71 -9.44 -1.44
C GLU A 187 -15.70 -8.79 -2.42
N SER A 188 -15.27 -7.71 -3.10
CA SER A 188 -16.07 -6.99 -4.07
C SER A 188 -15.22 -6.21 -5.08
N ILE A 189 -15.85 -5.86 -6.20
CA ILE A 189 -15.36 -4.88 -7.19
C ILE A 189 -16.47 -3.86 -7.38
N THR A 190 -16.14 -2.57 -7.40
CA THR A 190 -17.06 -1.47 -7.68
C THR A 190 -16.48 -0.51 -8.72
N SER A 191 -17.37 0.12 -9.52
CA SER A 191 -17.00 1.31 -10.28
C SER A 191 -17.03 2.53 -9.39
N GLU A 192 -16.05 3.41 -9.54
CA GLU A 192 -15.88 4.60 -8.72
C GLU A 192 -16.26 5.88 -9.46
N SER A 193 -16.12 7.03 -8.78
CA SER A 193 -16.56 8.33 -9.28
C SER A 193 -15.67 8.94 -10.37
N GLY A 194 -14.55 8.31 -10.72
CA GLY A 194 -13.64 8.76 -11.77
C GLY A 194 -13.81 7.95 -13.07
N CYS A 195 -13.57 8.58 -14.23
CA CYS A 195 -13.67 7.91 -15.54
C CYS A 195 -12.67 6.76 -15.67
N GLY A 196 -13.15 5.52 -15.63
CA GLY A 196 -12.32 4.31 -15.64
C GLY A 196 -11.69 4.00 -14.28
N GLN A 197 -12.26 4.54 -13.20
CA GLN A 197 -11.85 4.24 -11.83
C GLN A 197 -12.63 3.07 -11.27
N PHE A 198 -11.91 2.15 -10.64
CA PHE A 198 -12.46 0.98 -9.97
C PHE A 198 -11.88 0.85 -8.57
N GLU A 199 -12.66 0.26 -7.66
CA GLU A 199 -12.22 -0.17 -6.34
C GLU A 199 -12.35 -1.68 -6.22
N VAL A 200 -11.35 -2.31 -5.61
CA VAL A 200 -11.38 -3.72 -5.22
C VAL A 200 -11.18 -3.81 -3.72
N THR A 201 -12.16 -4.39 -3.03
CA THR A 201 -12.01 -4.80 -1.64
C THR A 201 -11.39 -6.19 -1.59
N LEU A 202 -10.20 -6.30 -1.01
CA LEU A 202 -9.53 -7.58 -0.78
C LEU A 202 -10.04 -8.24 0.50
N LYS A 203 -10.16 -9.58 0.49
CA LYS A 203 -10.67 -10.32 1.64
C LYS A 203 -9.71 -10.22 2.83
N HIS A 204 -10.27 -10.05 4.03
CA HIS A 204 -9.50 -9.96 5.26
C HIS A 204 -8.72 -11.25 5.58
N ARG A 205 -7.51 -11.09 6.12
CA ARG A 205 -6.64 -12.19 6.56
C ARG A 205 -5.57 -11.66 7.53
N ASN A 206 -4.64 -12.53 7.97
CA ASN A 206 -3.49 -12.09 8.77
C ASN A 206 -2.81 -10.86 8.15
N ALA A 207 -2.51 -9.86 8.96
CA ALA A 207 -2.10 -8.53 8.47
C ALA A 207 -0.82 -8.55 7.61
N LEU A 208 0.16 -9.44 7.87
CA LEU A 208 1.35 -9.54 7.02
C LEU A 208 0.98 -10.01 5.60
N LEU A 209 0.13 -11.03 5.52
CA LEU A 209 -0.36 -11.56 4.24
C LEU A 209 -1.33 -10.58 3.55
N ALA A 210 -2.10 -9.78 4.31
CA ALA A 210 -2.95 -8.74 3.72
C ALA A 210 -2.13 -7.61 3.08
N ALA A 211 -1.00 -7.24 3.68
CA ALA A 211 -0.06 -6.29 3.07
C ALA A 211 0.62 -6.87 1.82
N ASP A 212 0.98 -8.17 1.84
CA ASP A 212 1.44 -8.88 0.64
C ASP A 212 0.38 -8.85 -0.47
N ASP A 213 -0.90 -9.11 -0.12
CA ASP A 213 -2.01 -9.11 -1.07
C ASP A 213 -2.17 -7.73 -1.73
N ALA A 214 -2.13 -6.65 -0.94
CA ALA A 214 -2.25 -5.29 -1.46
C ALA A 214 -1.10 -4.93 -2.42
N LEU A 215 0.15 -5.30 -2.10
CA LEU A 215 1.27 -5.08 -2.99
C LEU A 215 1.15 -5.88 -4.29
N LEU A 216 0.85 -7.18 -4.18
CA LEU A 216 0.76 -8.06 -5.33
C LEU A 216 -0.46 -7.74 -6.20
N PHE A 217 -1.56 -7.29 -5.61
CA PHE A 217 -2.71 -6.78 -6.35
C PHE A 217 -2.31 -5.65 -7.30
N LYS A 218 -1.51 -4.67 -6.82
CA LYS A 218 -0.99 -3.58 -7.69
C LYS A 218 -0.19 -4.15 -8.88
N VAL A 219 0.70 -5.10 -8.61
CA VAL A 219 1.54 -5.73 -9.65
C VAL A 219 0.71 -6.50 -10.68
N ILE A 220 -0.25 -7.30 -10.21
CA ILE A 220 -1.13 -8.10 -11.06
C ILE A 220 -2.01 -7.19 -11.93
N THR A 221 -2.66 -6.22 -11.32
CA THR A 221 -3.55 -5.27 -12.01
C THR A 221 -2.82 -4.51 -13.12
N LYS A 222 -1.60 -4.01 -12.85
CA LYS A 222 -0.77 -3.36 -13.87
C LYS A 222 -0.39 -4.34 -15.00
N GLY A 223 0.00 -5.55 -14.66
CA GLY A 223 0.41 -6.56 -15.62
C GLY A 223 -0.73 -6.99 -16.54
N VAL A 224 -1.92 -7.24 -15.99
CA VAL A 224 -3.12 -7.59 -16.75
C VAL A 224 -3.57 -6.41 -17.62
N ALA A 225 -3.59 -5.20 -17.09
CA ALA A 225 -3.96 -4.01 -17.87
C ALA A 225 -3.10 -3.85 -19.13
N LEU A 226 -1.77 -4.03 -19.00
CA LEU A 226 -0.86 -3.98 -20.15
C LEU A 226 -1.20 -5.05 -21.21
N LYS A 227 -1.59 -6.26 -20.81
CA LYS A 227 -2.05 -7.31 -21.73
C LYS A 227 -3.29 -6.87 -22.52
N HIS A 228 -4.17 -6.08 -21.90
CA HIS A 228 -5.35 -5.47 -22.51
C HIS A 228 -5.06 -4.12 -23.21
N ARG A 229 -3.78 -3.75 -23.39
CA ARG A 229 -3.36 -2.48 -24.00
C ARG A 229 -3.85 -1.22 -23.27
N LEU A 230 -4.10 -1.37 -21.97
CA LEU A 230 -4.40 -0.29 -21.03
C LEU A 230 -3.26 -0.12 -20.04
N THR A 231 -3.25 0.99 -19.35
CA THR A 231 -2.39 1.19 -18.18
C THR A 231 -3.26 1.26 -16.94
N ALA A 232 -2.99 0.42 -15.95
CA ALA A 232 -3.57 0.59 -14.62
C ALA A 232 -2.62 1.44 -13.78
N THR A 233 -3.15 2.45 -13.10
CA THR A 233 -2.37 3.32 -12.23
C THR A 233 -3.00 3.48 -10.87
N PHE A 234 -2.15 3.41 -9.85
CA PHE A 234 -2.49 3.70 -8.46
C PHE A 234 -2.03 5.10 -8.04
N MET A 235 -1.62 5.96 -8.97
CA MET A 235 -1.33 7.38 -8.68
C MET A 235 -2.42 7.96 -7.77
N ALA A 236 -2.03 8.70 -6.75
CA ALA A 236 -2.99 9.30 -5.83
C ALA A 236 -3.96 10.27 -6.54
N LYS A 237 -3.48 10.98 -7.58
CA LYS A 237 -4.30 11.94 -8.33
C LYS A 237 -3.89 11.95 -9.81
N PRO A 238 -4.39 11.00 -10.64
CA PRO A 238 -4.07 10.97 -12.08
C PRO A 238 -4.63 12.17 -12.84
N TYR A 239 -5.83 12.61 -12.48
CA TYR A 239 -6.53 13.76 -13.05
C TYR A 239 -6.86 14.76 -11.95
N LEU A 240 -6.50 16.03 -12.14
CA LEU A 240 -6.70 17.07 -11.13
C LEU A 240 -8.17 17.37 -10.85
N ASP A 241 -9.03 17.20 -11.85
CA ASP A 241 -10.47 17.45 -11.82
C ASP A 241 -11.33 16.24 -11.47
N GLN A 242 -10.73 15.05 -11.30
CA GLN A 242 -11.44 13.82 -10.94
C GLN A 242 -11.02 13.30 -9.57
N PRO A 243 -11.73 12.34 -8.95
CA PRO A 243 -11.33 11.74 -7.69
C PRO A 243 -9.92 11.14 -7.71
N GLY A 244 -9.27 11.11 -6.55
CA GLY A 244 -7.99 10.43 -6.38
C GLY A 244 -8.18 8.97 -6.02
N ASN A 245 -7.08 8.19 -6.06
CA ASN A 245 -7.05 6.80 -5.60
C ASN A 245 -6.64 6.71 -4.12
N GLY A 246 -7.43 6.01 -3.33
CA GLY A 246 -7.14 5.65 -1.95
C GLY A 246 -6.70 4.20 -1.79
N MET A 247 -6.10 3.93 -0.65
CA MET A 247 -5.93 2.60 -0.08
C MET A 247 -6.46 2.63 1.34
N HIS A 248 -7.70 2.23 1.55
CA HIS A 248 -8.26 2.16 2.89
C HIS A 248 -7.84 0.86 3.57
N MET A 249 -7.33 1.00 4.78
CA MET A 249 -6.90 -0.15 5.58
C MET A 249 -7.89 -0.44 6.69
N HIS A 250 -8.48 -1.63 6.67
CA HIS A 250 -9.32 -2.15 7.75
C HIS A 250 -8.52 -3.11 8.61
N PHE A 251 -8.70 -3.05 9.94
CA PHE A 251 -8.11 -4.05 10.82
C PHE A 251 -8.91 -4.28 12.09
N SER A 252 -8.79 -5.49 12.60
CA SER A 252 -9.26 -5.95 13.90
C SER A 252 -8.14 -6.68 14.62
N ILE A 253 -8.24 -6.77 15.94
CA ILE A 253 -7.30 -7.53 16.76
C ILE A 253 -8.05 -8.67 17.44
N LEU A 254 -7.53 -9.88 17.29
CA LEU A 254 -8.08 -11.08 17.90
C LEU A 254 -7.17 -11.54 19.03
N ASP A 255 -7.75 -12.03 20.13
CA ASP A 255 -7.02 -12.68 21.20
C ASP A 255 -6.65 -14.14 20.85
N ASN A 256 -6.08 -14.87 21.82
CA ASN A 256 -5.71 -16.28 21.65
C ASN A 256 -6.90 -17.23 21.46
N GLU A 257 -8.10 -16.80 21.83
CA GLU A 257 -9.35 -17.55 21.64
C GLU A 257 -10.03 -17.19 20.31
N GLY A 258 -9.45 -16.27 19.55
CA GLY A 258 -9.99 -15.77 18.29
C GLY A 258 -11.12 -14.74 18.47
N GLN A 259 -11.30 -14.21 19.69
CA GLN A 259 -12.31 -13.18 19.96
C GLN A 259 -11.78 -11.80 19.54
N ASN A 260 -12.65 -10.99 18.97
CA ASN A 260 -12.32 -9.64 18.57
C ASN A 260 -12.28 -8.70 19.78
N ILE A 261 -11.08 -8.28 20.20
CA ILE A 261 -10.89 -7.45 21.40
C ILE A 261 -11.31 -5.98 21.19
N PHE A 262 -11.65 -5.57 19.97
CA PHE A 262 -12.30 -4.28 19.69
C PHE A 262 -13.78 -4.29 20.03
N SER A 263 -14.38 -5.48 20.14
CA SER A 263 -15.77 -5.65 20.48
C SER A 263 -16.01 -5.49 21.98
N ASN A 264 -17.21 -5.09 22.31
CA ASN A 264 -17.85 -5.20 23.63
C ASN A 264 -19.36 -5.39 23.42
N ASP A 265 -20.14 -5.45 24.49
CA ASP A 265 -21.61 -5.62 24.41
C ASP A 265 -22.37 -4.41 23.86
N GLY A 266 -21.64 -3.33 23.45
CA GLY A 266 -22.22 -2.09 22.93
C GLY A 266 -21.64 -1.65 21.61
N ASP A 267 -22.32 -0.68 20.97
CA ASP A 267 -21.93 -0.14 19.66
C ASP A 267 -20.63 0.66 19.69
N ALA A 268 -20.27 1.22 20.84
CA ALA A 268 -19.08 2.08 20.99
C ALA A 268 -17.75 1.33 20.91
N GLY A 269 -17.76 0.00 20.98
CA GLY A 269 -16.55 -0.81 21.05
C GLY A 269 -15.81 -0.71 22.38
N SER A 270 -14.75 -1.53 22.54
CA SER A 270 -13.97 -1.63 23.78
C SER A 270 -13.07 -0.39 24.01
N ASN A 271 -12.52 -0.29 25.22
CA ASN A 271 -11.47 0.71 25.50
C ASN A 271 -10.21 0.45 24.67
N ILE A 272 -9.90 -0.82 24.34
CA ILE A 272 -8.77 -1.16 23.47
C ILE A 272 -8.94 -0.56 22.08
N LEU A 273 -10.14 -0.59 21.50
CA LEU A 273 -10.44 0.09 20.24
C LEU A 273 -10.19 1.60 20.37
N LYS A 274 -10.66 2.24 21.43
CA LYS A 274 -10.48 3.68 21.66
C LYS A 274 -9.01 4.06 21.82
N TYR A 275 -8.24 3.27 22.54
CA TYR A 275 -6.79 3.48 22.66
C TYR A 275 -6.07 3.27 21.34
N ALA A 276 -6.45 2.28 20.54
CA ALA A 276 -5.91 2.10 19.19
C ALA A 276 -6.19 3.31 18.29
N VAL A 277 -7.41 3.83 18.31
CA VAL A 277 -7.78 5.08 17.61
C VAL A 277 -6.96 6.25 18.12
N GLY A 278 -6.80 6.39 19.44
CA GLY A 278 -6.00 7.46 20.06
C GLY A 278 -4.55 7.46 19.55
N GLY A 279 -3.91 6.28 19.50
CA GLY A 279 -2.58 6.13 18.95
C GLY A 279 -2.50 6.50 17.46
N CYS A 280 -3.46 6.02 16.64
CA CYS A 280 -3.52 6.36 15.22
C CYS A 280 -3.70 7.87 14.99
N ILE A 281 -4.57 8.54 15.76
CA ILE A 281 -4.78 9.99 15.69
C ILE A 281 -3.49 10.75 16.06
N LEU A 282 -2.81 10.34 17.11
CA LEU A 282 -1.58 11.00 17.57
C LEU A 282 -0.46 10.90 16.51
N ALA A 283 -0.28 9.74 15.90
CA ALA A 283 0.78 9.50 14.91
C ALA A 283 0.44 10.05 13.52
N MET A 284 -0.82 10.38 13.23
CA MET A 284 -1.31 10.58 11.87
C MET A 284 -0.59 11.69 11.11
N LYS A 285 -0.35 12.84 11.76
CA LYS A 285 0.34 13.97 11.12
C LYS A 285 1.77 13.64 10.75
N ALA A 286 2.52 13.02 11.64
CA ALA A 286 3.92 12.64 11.39
C ALA A 286 4.02 11.48 10.39
N SER A 287 2.99 10.62 10.31
CA SER A 287 2.92 9.52 9.33
C SER A 287 2.43 9.96 7.95
N THR A 288 2.17 11.26 7.70
CA THR A 288 1.69 11.73 6.39
C THR A 288 2.64 11.33 5.27
N LEU A 289 3.96 11.31 5.49
CA LEU A 289 4.95 10.85 4.51
C LEU A 289 4.68 9.41 4.02
N ILE A 290 4.18 8.55 4.90
CA ILE A 290 3.83 7.16 4.56
C ILE A 290 2.51 7.11 3.77
N PHE A 291 1.54 7.94 4.12
CA PHE A 291 0.21 7.97 3.50
C PHE A 291 0.15 8.75 2.19
N ALA A 292 1.13 9.64 1.98
CA ALA A 292 1.26 10.53 0.83
C ALA A 292 2.75 10.68 0.46
N PRO A 293 3.36 9.63 -0.15
CA PRO A 293 4.82 9.55 -0.30
C PRO A 293 5.39 10.35 -1.48
N PHE A 294 4.56 10.97 -2.32
CA PHE A 294 4.97 11.70 -3.52
C PHE A 294 4.32 13.09 -3.58
N GLU A 295 4.85 14.00 -4.40
CA GLU A 295 4.21 15.32 -4.58
C GLU A 295 2.76 15.18 -5.09
N ASN A 296 2.51 14.28 -6.06
CA ASN A 296 1.17 14.01 -6.57
C ASN A 296 0.19 13.54 -5.48
N SER A 297 0.68 12.91 -4.42
CA SER A 297 -0.18 12.45 -3.33
C SER A 297 -0.90 13.60 -2.61
N TYR A 298 -0.29 14.78 -2.56
CA TYR A 298 -0.86 15.97 -1.90
C TYR A 298 -1.97 16.62 -2.72
N GLU A 299 -2.02 16.39 -4.03
CA GLU A 299 -3.14 16.79 -4.89
C GLU A 299 -4.44 16.04 -4.55
N ARG A 300 -4.31 14.82 -3.97
CA ARG A 300 -5.45 14.06 -3.42
C ARG A 300 -5.89 14.62 -2.07
N LEU A 301 -4.97 15.11 -1.23
CA LEU A 301 -5.25 15.61 0.12
C LEU A 301 -5.76 17.05 0.12
N THR A 302 -6.68 17.36 -0.78
CA THR A 302 -7.31 18.67 -0.91
C THR A 302 -8.79 18.62 -0.49
N PRO A 303 -9.37 19.73 0.02
CA PRO A 303 -10.79 19.75 0.40
C PRO A 303 -11.71 19.32 -0.75
N LYS A 304 -12.71 18.50 -0.44
CA LYS A 304 -13.71 17.95 -1.39
C LYS A 304 -13.17 16.93 -2.40
N ALA A 305 -11.94 16.43 -2.23
CA ALA A 305 -11.35 15.40 -3.10
C ALA A 305 -11.70 13.95 -2.69
N HIS A 306 -12.74 13.75 -1.88
CA HIS A 306 -13.15 12.46 -1.31
C HIS A 306 -12.07 11.77 -0.45
N ALA A 307 -10.99 12.48 -0.09
CA ALA A 307 -9.94 12.02 0.80
C ALA A 307 -9.92 12.85 2.09
N PRO A 308 -9.68 12.24 3.26
CA PRO A 308 -9.62 12.98 4.52
C PRO A 308 -8.45 13.95 4.53
N THR A 309 -8.70 15.21 4.85
CA THR A 309 -7.67 16.25 5.01
C THR A 309 -7.47 16.67 6.46
N GLY A 310 -8.45 16.36 7.32
CA GLY A 310 -8.46 16.66 8.74
C GLY A 310 -8.23 15.41 9.59
N ILE A 311 -7.41 15.54 10.62
CA ILE A 311 -7.14 14.48 11.60
C ILE A 311 -8.37 14.33 12.48
N SER A 312 -9.11 13.24 12.29
CA SER A 312 -10.38 12.99 12.94
C SER A 312 -10.77 11.52 12.92
N TRP A 313 -11.70 11.16 13.77
CA TRP A 313 -12.34 9.86 13.73
C TRP A 313 -13.84 9.96 14.05
N ALA A 314 -14.62 9.01 13.58
CA ALA A 314 -16.04 8.93 13.87
C ALA A 314 -16.59 7.52 13.64
N TYR A 315 -17.81 7.28 14.16
CA TYR A 315 -18.64 6.14 13.79
C TYR A 315 -19.39 6.45 12.48
N GLU A 316 -19.42 5.49 11.54
CA GLU A 316 -20.15 5.54 10.26
C GLU A 316 -19.99 6.85 9.46
N ASN A 317 -18.84 7.47 9.50
CA ASN A 317 -18.60 8.74 8.82
C ASN A 317 -17.45 8.61 7.80
N ARG A 318 -17.78 8.60 6.51
CA ARG A 318 -16.83 8.46 5.40
C ARG A 318 -15.99 9.71 5.15
N THR A 319 -16.29 10.85 5.79
CA THR A 319 -15.48 12.08 5.68
C THR A 319 -14.36 12.14 6.73
N ALA A 320 -14.41 11.30 7.77
CA ALA A 320 -13.39 11.21 8.81
C ALA A 320 -12.14 10.42 8.32
N ALA A 321 -10.97 10.75 8.89
CA ALA A 321 -9.72 10.05 8.59
C ALA A 321 -9.70 8.60 9.13
N ILE A 322 -10.37 8.37 10.26
CA ILE A 322 -10.61 7.05 10.82
C ILE A 322 -12.12 6.88 10.97
N ARG A 323 -12.65 5.83 10.36
CA ARG A 323 -14.06 5.42 10.51
C ARG A 323 -14.14 4.12 11.30
N ILE A 324 -15.08 4.05 12.21
CA ILE A 324 -15.49 2.82 12.88
C ILE A 324 -16.83 2.38 12.28
N PRO A 325 -16.84 1.40 11.37
CA PRO A 325 -18.08 0.92 10.78
C PRO A 325 -19.01 0.35 11.85
N MET A 326 -20.30 0.69 11.74
CA MET A 326 -21.36 0.10 12.56
C MET A 326 -21.70 -1.31 12.07
N GLY A 327 -22.48 -2.06 12.82
CA GLY A 327 -22.93 -3.39 12.48
C GLY A 327 -22.63 -4.42 13.55
N ASN A 328 -22.46 -5.68 13.14
CA ASN A 328 -22.24 -6.78 14.08
C ASN A 328 -21.02 -6.52 14.99
N PRO A 329 -21.17 -6.59 16.32
CA PRO A 329 -20.05 -6.43 17.27
C PRO A 329 -18.83 -7.31 16.93
N LEU A 330 -19.02 -8.54 16.44
CA LEU A 330 -17.94 -9.43 16.05
C LEU A 330 -17.09 -8.90 14.88
N SER A 331 -17.66 -8.03 14.04
CA SER A 331 -16.98 -7.40 12.91
C SER A 331 -16.43 -6.01 13.23
N LYS A 332 -16.38 -5.61 14.50
CA LYS A 332 -15.88 -4.31 14.94
C LYS A 332 -14.43 -4.12 14.47
N ARG A 333 -14.17 -3.03 13.74
CA ARG A 333 -12.88 -2.76 13.13
C ARG A 333 -12.59 -1.27 13.02
N ILE A 334 -11.35 -0.95 12.84
CA ILE A 334 -10.88 0.39 12.48
C ILE A 334 -10.65 0.40 10.97
N GLU A 335 -11.20 1.40 10.29
CA GLU A 335 -10.92 1.75 8.90
C GLU A 335 -10.08 3.03 8.88
N HIS A 336 -8.82 2.93 8.45
CA HIS A 336 -7.92 4.05 8.25
C HIS A 336 -7.93 4.47 6.78
N ARG A 337 -8.35 5.71 6.49
CA ARG A 337 -8.73 6.18 5.15
C ARG A 337 -7.76 7.15 4.48
N VAL A 338 -6.63 7.48 5.15
CA VAL A 338 -5.74 8.56 4.69
C VAL A 338 -4.85 8.15 3.52
N ALA A 339 -4.35 6.91 3.52
CA ALA A 339 -3.35 6.47 2.55
C ALA A 339 -3.86 6.53 1.11
N GLY A 340 -3.01 7.00 0.20
CA GLY A 340 -3.23 6.95 -1.24
C GLY A 340 -2.95 5.56 -1.83
N GLY A 341 -3.47 5.29 -3.02
CA GLY A 341 -3.19 4.06 -3.78
C GLY A 341 -1.72 3.90 -4.15
N ASP A 342 -0.98 5.01 -4.21
CA ASP A 342 0.44 5.11 -4.56
C ASP A 342 1.40 4.65 -3.45
N THR A 343 0.90 4.35 -2.27
CA THR A 343 1.70 4.01 -1.09
C THR A 343 2.30 2.60 -1.15
N ASN A 344 3.35 2.38 -0.34
CA ASN A 344 3.86 1.04 -0.05
C ASN A 344 3.00 0.40 1.06
N PRO A 345 2.26 -0.69 0.80
CA PRO A 345 1.35 -1.28 1.78
C PRO A 345 2.04 -1.71 3.08
N TYR A 346 3.26 -2.25 3.03
CA TYR A 346 3.99 -2.64 4.25
C TYR A 346 4.27 -1.46 5.17
N LEU A 347 4.62 -0.30 4.58
CA LEU A 347 4.87 0.92 5.35
C LEU A 347 3.58 1.48 5.96
N VAL A 348 2.46 1.47 5.19
CA VAL A 348 1.15 1.89 5.70
C VAL A 348 0.71 1.02 6.86
N PHE A 349 0.79 -0.30 6.71
CA PHE A 349 0.44 -1.24 7.78
C PHE A 349 1.34 -1.05 9.01
N THR A 350 2.65 -0.83 8.81
CA THR A 350 3.58 -0.56 9.91
C THR A 350 3.19 0.73 10.65
N ALA A 351 2.88 1.81 9.92
CA ALA A 351 2.49 3.10 10.51
C ALA A 351 1.20 2.96 11.34
N VAL A 352 0.15 2.39 10.73
CA VAL A 352 -1.17 2.28 11.36
C VAL A 352 -1.15 1.31 12.54
N LEU A 353 -0.61 0.10 12.35
CA LEU A 353 -0.58 -0.92 13.40
C LEU A 353 0.42 -0.56 14.51
N GLY A 354 1.58 0.02 14.16
CA GLY A 354 2.53 0.50 15.16
C GLY A 354 1.96 1.61 16.02
N ALA A 355 1.25 2.56 15.41
CA ALA A 355 0.56 3.64 16.13
C ALA A 355 -0.57 3.09 17.04
N ALA A 356 -1.38 2.16 16.52
CA ALA A 356 -2.44 1.51 17.29
C ALA A 356 -1.87 0.75 18.50
N LEU A 357 -0.77 0.00 18.33
CA LEU A 357 -0.11 -0.72 19.42
C LEU A 357 0.40 0.24 20.51
N GLN A 358 1.09 1.31 20.11
CA GLN A 358 1.55 2.35 21.04
C GLN A 358 0.37 3.01 21.78
N GLY A 359 -0.74 3.26 21.08
CA GLY A 359 -1.96 3.78 21.68
C GLY A 359 -2.52 2.85 22.77
N ILE A 360 -2.58 1.56 22.50
CA ILE A 360 -3.05 0.55 23.45
C ILE A 360 -2.10 0.42 24.64
N GLU A 361 -0.79 0.33 24.39
CA GLU A 361 0.22 0.16 25.45
C GLU A 361 0.28 1.34 26.41
N LYS A 362 0.17 2.55 25.88
CA LYS A 362 0.21 3.79 26.66
C LYS A 362 -1.17 4.26 27.11
N LYS A 363 -2.24 3.52 26.76
CA LYS A 363 -3.63 3.88 27.06
C LYS A 363 -3.96 5.31 26.61
N ILE A 364 -3.62 5.66 25.36
CA ILE A 364 -3.86 6.97 24.78
C ILE A 364 -5.36 7.09 24.45
N ASP A 365 -6.05 7.94 25.15
CA ASP A 365 -7.48 8.20 24.91
C ASP A 365 -7.67 8.84 23.53
N ALA A 366 -8.63 8.33 22.75
CA ALA A 366 -9.08 8.97 21.54
C ALA A 366 -9.78 10.30 21.87
N PRO A 367 -9.61 11.37 21.08
CA PRO A 367 -10.44 12.56 21.21
C PRO A 367 -11.92 12.22 20.98
N LYS A 368 -12.83 13.14 21.28
CA LYS A 368 -14.26 12.92 20.98
C LYS A 368 -14.45 12.66 19.48
N PRO A 369 -15.30 11.68 19.10
CA PRO A 369 -15.62 11.45 17.70
C PRO A 369 -16.33 12.67 17.11
N ILE A 370 -16.02 13.01 15.86
CA ILE A 370 -16.69 14.10 15.16
C ILE A 370 -18.10 13.68 14.74
N GLN A 371 -18.96 14.67 14.52
CA GLN A 371 -20.29 14.52 13.93
C GLN A 371 -20.42 15.43 12.71
N GLY A 372 -21.15 15.00 11.71
CA GLY A 372 -21.35 15.75 10.48
C GLY A 372 -20.14 15.70 9.54
N ASP A 373 -20.09 16.62 8.59
CA ASP A 373 -19.07 16.68 7.55
C ASP A 373 -17.73 17.18 8.08
N ALA A 374 -16.71 16.32 8.07
CA ALA A 374 -15.36 16.65 8.53
C ALA A 374 -14.74 17.82 7.75
N TYR A 375 -15.11 18.03 6.49
CA TYR A 375 -14.55 19.11 5.67
C TYR A 375 -15.01 20.49 6.12
N SER A 376 -16.18 20.58 6.78
CA SER A 376 -16.72 21.83 7.33
C SER A 376 -16.17 22.17 8.71
N LEU A 377 -15.46 21.25 9.37
CA LEU A 377 -14.96 21.41 10.72
C LEU A 377 -13.52 21.98 10.75
N LYS A 378 -13.22 22.78 11.75
CA LYS A 378 -11.85 23.25 12.02
C LYS A 378 -11.05 22.16 12.74
N LEU A 379 -10.46 21.26 11.98
CA LEU A 379 -9.68 20.13 12.47
C LEU A 379 -8.17 20.36 12.32
N PRO A 380 -7.33 19.72 13.15
CA PRO A 380 -5.90 19.61 12.87
C PRO A 380 -5.68 18.98 11.49
N ARG A 381 -4.72 19.47 10.74
CA ARG A 381 -4.46 19.02 9.37
C ARG A 381 -3.27 18.09 9.27
N LEU A 382 -3.30 17.22 8.27
CA LEU A 382 -2.15 16.47 7.78
C LEU A 382 -1.06 17.42 7.28
N ALA A 383 0.16 16.93 7.03
CA ALA A 383 1.17 17.71 6.34
C ALA A 383 0.65 18.17 4.97
N GLN A 384 0.98 19.39 4.58
CA GLN A 384 0.37 20.03 3.40
C GLN A 384 1.17 19.81 2.11
N ASN A 385 2.41 19.33 2.23
CA ASN A 385 3.30 19.03 1.11
C ASN A 385 4.36 18.01 1.53
N LEU A 386 5.07 17.46 0.54
CA LEU A 386 6.07 16.42 0.76
C LEU A 386 7.21 16.89 1.66
N SER A 387 7.71 18.12 1.49
CA SER A 387 8.81 18.66 2.32
C SER A 387 8.43 18.67 3.80
N SER A 388 7.26 19.23 4.15
CA SER A 388 6.79 19.26 5.53
C SER A 388 6.52 17.87 6.12
N ALA A 389 6.08 16.92 5.29
CA ALA A 389 5.88 15.54 5.72
C ALA A 389 7.21 14.83 6.01
N ILE A 390 8.24 15.07 5.20
CA ILE A 390 9.60 14.55 5.43
C ILE A 390 10.13 15.06 6.77
N ASP A 391 10.01 16.38 7.04
CA ASP A 391 10.50 16.98 8.26
C ASP A 391 9.79 16.45 9.51
N LEU A 392 8.46 16.31 9.45
CA LEU A 392 7.67 15.72 10.54
C LEU A 392 8.06 14.26 10.78
N PHE A 393 8.16 13.46 9.73
CA PHE A 393 8.51 12.04 9.85
C PHE A 393 9.91 11.82 10.44
N GLN A 394 10.87 12.64 10.06
CA GLN A 394 12.26 12.56 10.54
C GLN A 394 12.39 12.92 12.04
N ASN A 395 11.59 13.90 12.51
CA ASN A 395 11.83 14.53 13.82
C ASN A 395 10.93 13.97 14.94
N GLU A 396 9.77 13.39 14.62
CA GLU A 396 8.83 12.91 15.61
C GLU A 396 9.30 11.63 16.33
N ASP A 397 9.30 11.69 17.66
CA ASP A 397 9.76 10.55 18.48
C ASP A 397 8.85 9.33 18.38
N LEU A 398 7.56 9.53 18.14
CA LEU A 398 6.61 8.43 17.96
C LEU A 398 6.95 7.63 16.69
N ILE A 399 7.38 8.28 15.62
CA ILE A 399 7.84 7.61 14.40
C ILE A 399 9.06 6.71 14.68
N LYS A 400 10.01 7.19 15.49
CA LYS A 400 11.22 6.44 15.89
C LYS A 400 10.89 5.21 16.75
N GLN A 401 9.73 5.20 17.43
CA GLN A 401 9.24 4.05 18.19
C GLN A 401 8.51 3.03 17.30
N ILE A 402 7.89 3.48 16.21
CA ILE A 402 7.16 2.64 15.26
C ILE A 402 8.10 2.00 14.24
N PHE A 403 9.00 2.79 13.66
CA PHE A 403 9.87 2.35 12.57
C PHE A 403 11.32 2.11 13.02
N PRO A 404 12.02 1.13 12.42
CA PRO A 404 13.46 0.97 12.63
C PRO A 404 14.22 2.23 12.18
N LYS A 405 15.24 2.64 12.96
CA LYS A 405 16.03 3.85 12.68
C LYS A 405 16.59 3.88 11.25
N ASN A 406 17.16 2.76 10.79
CA ASN A 406 17.74 2.66 9.45
C ASN A 406 16.69 2.88 8.35
N LEU A 407 15.47 2.35 8.53
CA LEU A 407 14.37 2.55 7.57
C LEU A 407 13.96 4.03 7.54
N VAL A 408 13.83 4.69 8.70
CA VAL A 408 13.51 6.14 8.77
C VAL A 408 14.56 6.93 8.02
N THR A 409 15.86 6.69 8.29
CA THR A 409 16.96 7.39 7.63
C THR A 409 16.91 7.19 6.11
N ASN A 410 16.82 5.94 5.65
CA ASN A 410 16.82 5.62 4.24
C ASN A 410 15.60 6.23 3.52
N LEU A 411 14.40 6.10 4.09
CA LEU A 411 13.20 6.68 3.49
C LEU A 411 13.28 8.21 3.39
N VAL A 412 13.76 8.88 4.44
CA VAL A 412 13.94 10.34 4.44
C VAL A 412 14.93 10.79 3.35
N LEU A 413 16.07 10.10 3.22
CA LEU A 413 17.05 10.40 2.18
C LEU A 413 16.47 10.19 0.78
N THR A 414 15.78 9.06 0.56
CA THR A 414 15.08 8.77 -0.70
C THR A 414 14.12 9.89 -1.06
N LYS A 415 13.24 10.28 -0.14
CA LYS A 415 12.21 11.30 -0.42
C LYS A 415 12.77 12.70 -0.60
N LYS A 416 13.86 13.04 0.08
CA LYS A 416 14.59 14.30 -0.16
C LYS A 416 15.22 14.33 -1.56
N GLN A 417 15.81 13.22 -2.01
CA GLN A 417 16.37 13.12 -3.36
C GLN A 417 15.30 13.21 -4.43
N GLU A 418 14.20 12.45 -4.29
CA GLU A 418 13.06 12.50 -5.21
C GLU A 418 12.49 13.91 -5.32
N LEU A 419 12.26 14.61 -4.20
CA LEU A 419 11.79 15.99 -4.21
C LEU A 419 12.72 16.89 -5.02
N LYS A 420 14.05 16.84 -4.78
CA LYS A 420 15.06 17.62 -5.51
C LYS A 420 15.10 17.28 -7.01
N GLN A 421 14.83 16.04 -7.40
CA GLN A 421 14.78 15.62 -8.79
C GLN A 421 13.50 16.11 -9.48
N PHE A 422 12.34 15.95 -8.81
CA PHE A 422 11.06 16.43 -9.34
C PHE A 422 10.97 17.95 -9.48
N ASP A 423 11.71 18.73 -8.67
CA ASP A 423 11.81 20.19 -8.82
C ASP A 423 12.39 20.62 -10.17
N LYS A 424 13.17 19.74 -10.84
CA LYS A 424 13.77 19.99 -12.16
C LYS A 424 12.85 19.59 -13.30
N ILE A 425 11.76 18.91 -13.05
CA ILE A 425 10.84 18.37 -14.07
C ILE A 425 9.67 19.33 -14.21
N ASN A 426 9.30 19.63 -15.47
CA ASN A 426 8.10 20.40 -15.75
C ASN A 426 6.87 19.72 -15.13
N SER A 427 6.04 20.47 -14.44
CA SER A 427 4.84 19.95 -13.76
C SER A 427 3.90 19.18 -14.70
N ALA A 428 3.80 19.59 -15.96
CA ALA A 428 3.01 18.89 -16.98
C ALA A 428 3.55 17.48 -17.33
N ASP A 429 4.81 17.17 -16.99
CA ASP A 429 5.47 15.91 -17.32
C ASP A 429 5.68 14.99 -16.12
N LYS A 430 5.49 15.48 -14.89
CA LYS A 430 5.73 14.69 -13.65
C LYS A 430 4.92 13.39 -13.61
N TRP A 431 3.67 13.40 -14.11
CA TRP A 431 2.83 12.20 -14.14
C TRP A 431 3.45 11.02 -14.89
N LYS A 432 4.31 11.26 -15.89
CA LYS A 432 4.97 10.22 -16.68
C LYS A 432 5.87 9.32 -15.85
N TYR A 433 6.41 9.85 -14.75
CA TYR A 433 7.27 9.11 -13.84
C TYR A 433 6.46 8.29 -12.81
N TYR A 434 5.25 8.77 -12.48
CA TYR A 434 4.38 8.05 -11.53
C TYR A 434 3.56 6.95 -12.19
N ILE A 435 3.06 7.16 -13.41
CA ILE A 435 2.01 6.38 -14.06
C ILE A 435 2.28 4.86 -14.07
N ASN A 436 3.52 4.45 -14.26
CA ASN A 436 3.93 3.05 -14.31
C ASN A 436 4.60 2.57 -13.01
N SER A 437 5.07 3.49 -12.18
CA SER A 437 5.88 3.17 -11.01
C SER A 437 4.99 2.89 -9.79
N VAL A 438 3.93 3.66 -9.61
CA VAL A 438 3.08 3.58 -8.42
C VAL A 438 1.69 3.03 -8.72
#